data_023004aaff44c69a6289e8c26f0bbf1c
#
_entry.id   023004aaff44c69a6289e8c26f0bbf1c
#
_cell.length_a   1.000
_cell.length_b   1.000
_cell.length_c   1.000
_cell.angle_alpha   90.00
_cell.angle_beta   90.00
_cell.angle_gamma   90.00
#
_symmetry.space_group_name_H-M   'P 1'
#
loop_
_entity.id
_entity.type
_entity.pdbx_description
1 polymer ?
#
loop_
_entity_poly.entity_id
_entity_poly.type
_entity_poly.pdbx_seq_one_letter_code
_entity_poly.pdbx_strand_id
1 'polypeptide(L)'
;MSLQNLKITFHLDGTGLYYDPYEPIHLDALMSWALMPFHRQKGDEAPTRDSVPIDVPLPLGKWHINGHWGWNASALFPEGETGESLQFWRKKFRQNKIEVTQGSPNLQNGIYREYNNPLPLLLTNKMVAYAVGDRGRVHQILRKHIRYLGKKAAYGKGHVLSVDVEIINNDYSILKDGKTMRFLPFSDGIRQVRVRPPYWNNFEKTACAEIGDELSILK
;
A
#
# COMPACT_ATOMS: atom_id res chain seq x y z
N MET A 1 -15.66 18.42 -11.94
CA MET A 1 -15.53 17.36 -10.93
C MET A 1 -15.66 18.02 -9.57
N SER A 2 -16.58 17.58 -8.74
CA SER A 2 -16.70 18.07 -7.37
C SER A 2 -15.82 17.19 -6.49
N LEU A 3 -14.77 17.75 -5.90
CA LEU A 3 -13.95 17.06 -4.90
C LEU A 3 -14.70 17.10 -3.56
N GLN A 4 -14.78 15.95 -2.90
CA GLN A 4 -15.49 15.74 -1.64
C GLN A 4 -14.57 15.03 -0.65
N ASN A 5 -14.76 15.29 0.64
CA ASN A 5 -14.10 14.54 1.69
C ASN A 5 -14.73 13.15 1.80
N LEU A 6 -13.93 12.13 1.70
CA LEU A 6 -14.38 10.74 1.59
C LEU A 6 -13.80 9.88 2.72
N LYS A 7 -14.65 9.01 3.28
CA LYS A 7 -14.23 7.82 4.02
C LYS A 7 -14.43 6.61 3.11
N ILE A 8 -13.40 5.82 2.94
CA ILE A 8 -13.39 4.59 2.14
C ILE A 8 -13.26 3.41 3.10
N THR A 9 -14.23 2.50 3.08
CA THR A 9 -14.22 1.29 3.92
C THR A 9 -14.12 0.06 3.03
N PHE A 10 -13.07 -0.72 3.22
CA PHE A 10 -12.90 -2.05 2.62
C PHE A 10 -13.40 -3.10 3.61
N HIS A 11 -14.41 -3.86 3.24
CA HIS A 11 -14.91 -5.00 4.02
C HIS A 11 -14.14 -6.24 3.59
N LEU A 12 -13.56 -6.93 4.56
CA LEU A 12 -12.71 -8.11 4.34
C LEU A 12 -13.43 -9.38 4.82
N ASP A 13 -12.99 -10.52 4.30
CA ASP A 13 -13.54 -11.84 4.64
C ASP A 13 -13.09 -12.37 6.02
N GLY A 14 -12.29 -11.61 6.76
CA GLY A 14 -11.80 -11.99 8.10
C GLY A 14 -10.66 -13.02 8.10
N THR A 15 -10.22 -13.52 6.95
CA THR A 15 -9.08 -14.47 6.88
C THR A 15 -7.74 -13.84 7.22
N GLY A 16 -7.73 -12.52 7.46
CA GLY A 16 -6.56 -11.70 7.74
C GLY A 16 -5.82 -11.24 6.49
N LEU A 17 -4.99 -10.24 6.65
CA LEU A 17 -4.11 -9.74 5.60
C LEU A 17 -2.66 -9.62 6.10
N TYR A 18 -1.71 -9.81 5.20
CA TYR A 18 -0.30 -9.52 5.50
C TYR A 18 -0.10 -8.01 5.46
N TYR A 19 0.00 -7.45 6.65
CA TYR A 19 0.11 -6.02 6.90
C TYR A 19 1.36 -5.72 7.71
N ASP A 20 2.12 -4.75 7.26
CA ASP A 20 3.28 -4.24 7.96
C ASP A 20 3.00 -2.77 8.31
N PRO A 21 2.89 -2.41 9.59
CA PRO A 21 2.64 -1.03 9.99
C PRO A 21 3.77 -0.07 9.58
N TYR A 22 4.99 -0.58 9.38
CA TYR A 22 6.12 0.21 8.89
C TYR A 22 6.11 0.38 7.36
N GLU A 23 5.39 -0.48 6.63
CA GLU A 23 5.16 -0.37 5.19
C GLU A 23 3.66 -0.33 4.89
N PRO A 24 2.95 0.72 5.31
CA PRO A 24 1.49 0.77 5.21
C PRO A 24 1.02 0.76 3.76
N ILE A 25 -0.20 0.29 3.57
CA ILE A 25 -0.85 0.33 2.26
C ILE A 25 -1.42 1.74 2.08
N HIS A 26 -0.98 2.46 1.06
CA HIS A 26 -1.51 3.78 0.71
C HIS A 26 -2.67 3.66 -0.29
N LEU A 27 -3.75 4.41 -0.09
CA LEU A 27 -4.92 4.40 -0.97
C LEU A 27 -4.57 4.83 -2.40
N ASP A 28 -3.79 5.90 -2.54
CA ASP A 28 -3.34 6.40 -3.84
C ASP A 28 -2.44 5.39 -4.57
N ALA A 29 -1.66 4.57 -3.84
CA ALA A 29 -0.88 3.48 -4.43
C ALA A 29 -1.77 2.37 -5.00
N LEU A 30 -2.83 1.99 -4.28
CA LEU A 30 -3.81 1.01 -4.77
C LEU A 30 -4.49 1.50 -6.05
N MET A 31 -4.92 2.77 -6.07
CA MET A 31 -5.58 3.36 -7.22
C MET A 31 -4.62 3.52 -8.41
N SER A 32 -3.39 3.97 -8.16
CA SER A 32 -2.34 4.07 -9.18
C SER A 32 -2.03 2.70 -9.78
N TRP A 33 -1.89 1.66 -8.95
CA TRP A 33 -1.69 0.29 -9.41
C TRP A 33 -2.86 -0.19 -10.30
N ALA A 34 -4.09 0.09 -9.88
CA ALA A 34 -5.30 -0.31 -10.62
C ALA A 34 -5.39 0.34 -12.01
N LEU A 35 -4.92 1.57 -12.15
CA LEU A 35 -4.98 2.33 -13.40
C LEU A 35 -3.70 2.22 -14.25
N MET A 36 -2.60 1.76 -13.69
CA MET A 36 -1.30 1.65 -14.39
C MET A 36 -1.39 0.92 -15.75
N PRO A 37 -2.14 -0.21 -15.91
CA PRO A 37 -2.25 -0.88 -17.20
C PRO A 37 -2.82 -0.02 -18.32
N PHE A 38 -3.60 1.02 -17.99
CA PHE A 38 -4.19 1.95 -18.96
C PHE A 38 -3.27 3.12 -19.32
N HIS A 39 -2.18 3.31 -18.57
CA HIS A 39 -1.22 4.39 -18.76
C HIS A 39 0.13 3.92 -19.31
N ARG A 40 0.39 2.61 -19.31
CA ARG A 40 1.57 2.03 -19.97
C ARG A 40 1.28 1.78 -21.44
N GLN A 41 2.24 2.14 -22.29
CA GLN A 41 2.20 1.80 -23.71
C GLN A 41 2.76 0.40 -23.95
N LYS A 42 2.35 -0.21 -25.07
CA LYS A 42 2.90 -1.49 -25.48
C LYS A 42 4.37 -1.28 -25.88
N GLY A 43 5.28 -1.92 -25.19
CA GLY A 43 6.72 -1.78 -25.41
C GLY A 43 7.44 -0.99 -24.32
N ASP A 44 6.72 -0.37 -23.38
CA ASP A 44 7.34 0.28 -22.24
C ASP A 44 8.12 -0.75 -21.41
N GLU A 45 9.36 -0.43 -21.07
CA GLU A 45 10.15 -1.25 -20.16
C GLU A 45 9.51 -1.34 -18.77
N ALA A 46 9.73 -2.46 -18.09
CA ALA A 46 9.27 -2.62 -16.73
C ALA A 46 9.93 -1.55 -15.84
N PRO A 47 9.16 -0.82 -15.01
CA PRO A 47 9.73 0.23 -14.17
C PRO A 47 10.71 -0.38 -13.17
N THR A 48 11.88 0.21 -13.07
CA THR A 48 12.91 -0.14 -12.09
C THR A 48 12.85 0.82 -10.89
N ARG A 49 13.64 0.54 -9.85
CA ARG A 49 13.70 1.42 -8.67
C ARG A 49 14.26 2.80 -8.99
N ASP A 50 15.07 2.93 -10.02
CA ASP A 50 15.79 4.15 -10.37
C ASP A 50 15.29 4.81 -11.67
N SER A 51 14.30 4.20 -12.34
CA SER A 51 13.65 4.81 -13.50
C SER A 51 12.72 5.94 -13.07
N VAL A 52 12.54 6.94 -13.95
CA VAL A 52 11.53 7.98 -13.75
C VAL A 52 10.15 7.34 -13.71
N PRO A 53 9.40 7.49 -12.62
CA PRO A 53 8.12 6.83 -12.49
C PRO A 53 7.03 7.52 -13.30
N ILE A 54 6.06 6.74 -13.77
CA ILE A 54 4.86 7.26 -14.41
C ILE A 54 3.92 7.75 -13.30
N ASP A 55 3.63 9.04 -13.27
CA ASP A 55 2.62 9.63 -12.39
C ASP A 55 1.23 9.41 -12.99
N VAL A 56 0.50 8.43 -12.50
CA VAL A 56 -0.86 8.11 -12.94
C VAL A 56 -1.84 9.16 -12.43
N PRO A 57 -2.64 9.82 -13.29
CA PRO A 57 -3.64 10.77 -12.85
C PRO A 57 -4.77 10.06 -12.10
N LEU A 58 -5.03 10.49 -10.87
CA LEU A 58 -6.08 9.95 -10.01
C LEU A 58 -7.23 10.95 -9.84
N PRO A 59 -8.47 10.49 -9.62
CA PRO A 59 -9.61 11.37 -9.35
C PRO A 59 -9.60 11.87 -7.89
N LEU A 60 -8.45 12.35 -7.44
CA LEU A 60 -8.15 12.84 -6.11
C LEU A 60 -7.63 14.27 -6.15
N GLY A 61 -7.82 15.00 -5.07
CA GLY A 61 -7.16 16.28 -4.83
C GLY A 61 -5.65 16.10 -4.67
N LYS A 62 -4.91 17.19 -4.81
CA LYS A 62 -3.47 17.25 -4.59
C LYS A 62 -3.14 18.19 -3.44
N TRP A 63 -2.19 17.79 -2.63
CA TRP A 63 -1.55 18.67 -1.66
C TRP A 63 -0.16 19.11 -2.17
N HIS A 64 0.32 20.24 -1.64
CA HIS A 64 1.65 20.77 -1.91
C HIS A 64 2.26 21.21 -0.59
N ILE A 65 3.38 20.63 -0.19
CA ILE A 65 4.12 20.92 1.05
C ILE A 65 5.62 20.90 0.75
N ASN A 66 6.35 21.93 1.15
CA ASN A 66 7.81 22.01 1.02
C ASN A 66 8.36 21.68 -0.38
N GLY A 67 7.70 22.17 -1.43
CA GLY A 67 8.11 21.93 -2.83
C GLY A 67 7.76 20.53 -3.37
N HIS A 68 7.19 19.67 -2.55
CA HIS A 68 6.69 18.35 -2.95
C HIS A 68 5.17 18.37 -3.12
N TRP A 69 4.65 17.44 -3.91
CA TRP A 69 3.22 17.23 -4.05
C TRP A 69 2.85 15.76 -3.90
N GLY A 70 1.62 15.50 -3.53
CA GLY A 70 1.05 14.17 -3.49
C GLY A 70 -0.47 14.22 -3.56
N TRP A 71 -1.12 13.04 -3.53
CA TRP A 71 -2.57 12.95 -3.57
C TRP A 71 -3.17 13.12 -2.17
N ASN A 72 -4.31 13.80 -2.06
CA ASN A 72 -5.07 13.86 -0.81
C ASN A 72 -5.72 12.50 -0.54
N ALA A 73 -4.92 11.60 0.00
CA ALA A 73 -5.30 10.24 0.34
C ALA A 73 -4.42 9.72 1.49
N SER A 74 -5.03 9.11 2.48
CA SER A 74 -4.33 8.50 3.61
C SER A 74 -3.75 7.12 3.29
N ALA A 75 -2.99 6.57 4.22
CA ALA A 75 -2.79 5.13 4.32
C ALA A 75 -4.09 4.44 4.74
N LEU A 76 -4.11 3.10 4.67
CA LEU A 76 -5.17 2.26 5.18
C LEU A 76 -4.90 1.91 6.65
N PHE A 77 -5.94 1.99 7.47
CA PHE A 77 -5.93 1.66 8.88
C PHE A 77 -6.99 0.60 9.19
N PRO A 78 -6.73 -0.32 10.12
CA PRO A 78 -7.77 -1.22 10.60
C PRO A 78 -8.84 -0.44 11.37
N GLU A 79 -10.10 -0.86 11.25
CA GLU A 79 -11.24 -0.29 12.00
C GLU A 79 -12.00 -1.40 12.71
N GLY A 80 -12.28 -1.20 14.00
CA GLY A 80 -12.97 -2.16 14.85
C GLY A 80 -12.01 -3.13 15.55
N GLU A 81 -12.49 -4.35 15.81
CA GLU A 81 -11.68 -5.37 16.47
C GLU A 81 -10.55 -5.85 15.56
N THR A 82 -9.37 -5.97 16.16
CA THR A 82 -8.16 -6.44 15.48
C THR A 82 -7.49 -7.53 16.29
N GLY A 83 -6.86 -8.46 15.57
CA GLY A 83 -5.98 -9.46 16.16
C GLY A 83 -4.71 -9.57 15.34
N GLU A 84 -3.67 -10.09 15.95
CA GLU A 84 -2.40 -10.34 15.28
C GLU A 84 -2.07 -11.82 15.30
N SER A 85 -1.48 -12.30 14.22
CA SER A 85 -0.99 -13.66 14.10
C SER A 85 0.31 -13.67 13.32
N LEU A 86 1.17 -14.63 13.58
CA LEU A 86 2.41 -14.80 12.85
C LEU A 86 2.33 -16.07 12.01
N GLN A 87 2.35 -15.92 10.71
CA GLN A 87 2.46 -17.04 9.79
C GLN A 87 3.88 -17.14 9.24
N PHE A 88 4.28 -18.35 8.86
CA PHE A 88 5.61 -18.58 8.31
C PHE A 88 5.52 -18.99 6.85
N TRP A 89 6.16 -18.22 5.99
CA TRP A 89 6.36 -18.58 4.60
C TRP A 89 7.56 -19.51 4.51
N ARG A 90 7.29 -20.80 4.27
CA ARG A 90 8.31 -21.84 4.28
C ARG A 90 8.49 -22.48 2.91
N LYS A 91 9.73 -22.66 2.52
CA LYS A 91 10.12 -23.53 1.43
C LYS A 91 11.19 -24.48 1.96
N LYS A 92 10.93 -25.78 1.88
CA LYS A 92 11.91 -26.82 2.19
C LYS A 92 12.24 -27.58 0.94
N PHE A 93 13.50 -27.91 0.77
CA PHE A 93 13.96 -28.82 -0.28
C PHE A 93 13.49 -30.24 0.03
N ARG A 94 12.93 -30.94 -0.96
CA ARG A 94 12.53 -32.33 -0.84
C ARG A 94 13.31 -33.15 -1.83
N GLN A 95 14.38 -33.81 -1.35
CA GLN A 95 15.30 -34.58 -2.17
C GLN A 95 14.61 -35.70 -2.98
N ASN A 96 13.57 -36.30 -2.43
CA ASN A 96 12.79 -37.36 -3.09
C ASN A 96 11.92 -36.89 -4.27
N LYS A 97 11.86 -35.59 -4.52
CA LYS A 97 11.06 -35.01 -5.62
C LYS A 97 11.89 -34.41 -6.76
N ILE A 98 13.21 -34.48 -6.65
CA ILE A 98 14.13 -33.87 -7.63
C ILE A 98 15.25 -34.85 -7.90
N GLU A 99 15.41 -35.25 -9.16
CA GLU A 99 16.59 -35.94 -9.62
C GLU A 99 17.72 -34.93 -9.79
N VAL A 100 18.69 -34.99 -8.89
CA VAL A 100 19.92 -34.22 -8.99
C VAL A 100 20.92 -35.05 -9.76
N THR A 101 21.15 -34.70 -11.01
CA THR A 101 22.01 -35.46 -11.90
C THR A 101 23.48 -35.32 -11.58
N GLN A 102 23.91 -34.27 -10.88
CA GLN A 102 25.31 -34.10 -10.43
C GLN A 102 25.39 -33.22 -9.18
N GLY A 103 26.10 -33.67 -8.16
CA GLY A 103 26.45 -32.92 -6.96
C GLY A 103 25.28 -32.71 -5.95
N SER A 104 25.56 -31.99 -4.89
CA SER A 104 24.54 -31.59 -3.90
C SER A 104 23.90 -30.27 -4.27
N PRO A 105 22.57 -30.12 -4.14
CA PRO A 105 21.89 -28.86 -4.43
C PRO A 105 22.31 -27.77 -3.46
N ASN A 106 22.51 -26.56 -3.98
CA ASN A 106 22.77 -25.39 -3.14
C ASN A 106 21.45 -24.94 -2.46
N LEU A 107 21.32 -25.17 -1.16
CA LEU A 107 20.13 -24.80 -0.38
C LEU A 107 20.16 -23.35 0.12
N GLN A 108 21.27 -22.65 -0.05
CA GLN A 108 21.40 -21.26 0.38
C GLN A 108 21.01 -20.26 -0.72
N ASN A 109 21.21 -20.64 -1.97
CA ASN A 109 20.98 -19.77 -3.12
C ASN A 109 20.25 -20.48 -4.26
N GLY A 110 19.66 -19.67 -5.17
CA GLY A 110 19.01 -20.17 -6.39
C GLY A 110 17.64 -20.81 -6.15
N ILE A 111 17.23 -21.64 -7.11
CA ILE A 111 15.89 -22.25 -7.15
C ILE A 111 15.62 -23.24 -6.00
N TYR A 112 16.67 -23.80 -5.40
CA TYR A 112 16.57 -24.76 -4.31
C TYR A 112 16.71 -24.12 -2.91
N ARG A 113 16.89 -22.78 -2.86
CA ARG A 113 17.01 -22.06 -1.60
C ARG A 113 15.87 -22.37 -0.67
N GLU A 114 16.20 -22.81 0.54
CA GLU A 114 15.26 -22.94 1.64
C GLU A 114 15.03 -21.60 2.34
N TYR A 115 13.83 -21.38 2.86
CA TYR A 115 13.53 -20.21 3.66
C TYR A 115 12.39 -20.49 4.64
N ASN A 116 12.40 -19.73 5.73
CA ASN A 116 11.38 -19.72 6.76
C ASN A 116 11.16 -18.27 7.21
N ASN A 117 10.43 -17.51 6.39
CA ASN A 117 10.22 -16.08 6.63
C ASN A 117 8.96 -15.86 7.47
N PRO A 118 9.05 -15.18 8.62
CA PRO A 118 7.88 -14.77 9.36
C PRO A 118 7.11 -13.71 8.56
N LEU A 119 5.79 -13.83 8.57
CA LEU A 119 4.87 -12.88 7.93
C LEU A 119 3.82 -12.47 8.97
N PRO A 120 3.83 -11.22 9.43
CA PRO A 120 2.80 -10.70 10.32
C PRO A 120 1.47 -10.68 9.59
N LEU A 121 0.44 -11.23 10.23
CA LEU A 121 -0.93 -11.29 9.75
C LEU A 121 -1.81 -10.46 10.67
N LEU A 122 -2.41 -9.43 10.13
CA LEU A 122 -3.45 -8.64 10.80
C LEU A 122 -4.80 -9.31 10.56
N LEU A 123 -5.48 -9.66 11.64
CA LEU A 123 -6.85 -10.16 11.61
C LEU A 123 -7.79 -8.97 11.80
N THR A 124 -8.55 -8.63 10.79
CA THR A 124 -9.55 -7.56 10.81
C THR A 124 -10.60 -7.79 9.73
N ASN A 125 -11.79 -7.31 9.98
CA ASN A 125 -12.90 -7.35 9.02
C ASN A 125 -13.02 -6.05 8.22
N LYS A 126 -12.32 -4.99 8.63
CA LYS A 126 -12.40 -3.67 7.98
C LYS A 126 -11.06 -2.97 7.93
N MET A 127 -10.78 -2.39 6.75
CA MET A 127 -9.72 -1.39 6.59
C MET A 127 -10.33 -0.09 6.09
N VAL A 128 -9.91 1.03 6.65
CA VAL A 128 -10.42 2.35 6.26
C VAL A 128 -9.30 3.23 5.73
N ALA A 129 -9.66 4.09 4.79
CA ALA A 129 -8.82 5.18 4.32
C ALA A 129 -9.66 6.45 4.15
N TYR A 130 -8.98 7.59 4.07
CA TYR A 130 -9.61 8.88 3.86
C TYR A 130 -9.01 9.55 2.62
N ALA A 131 -9.84 10.28 1.87
CA ALA A 131 -9.37 10.98 0.69
C ALA A 131 -10.20 12.23 0.41
N VAL A 132 -9.64 13.14 -0.38
CA VAL A 132 -10.42 14.20 -1.04
C VAL A 132 -10.47 13.86 -2.52
N GLY A 133 -11.67 13.62 -3.07
CA GLY A 133 -11.79 13.13 -4.44
C GLY A 133 -13.21 13.10 -5.00
N ASP A 134 -13.31 12.63 -6.24
CA ASP A 134 -14.57 12.33 -6.89
C ASP A 134 -15.12 10.98 -6.39
N ARG A 135 -16.17 11.03 -5.57
CA ARG A 135 -16.77 9.84 -4.95
C ARG A 135 -17.09 8.73 -5.96
N GLY A 136 -17.73 9.08 -7.07
CA GLY A 136 -18.19 8.09 -8.05
C GLY A 136 -17.02 7.38 -8.73
N ARG A 137 -16.02 8.13 -9.16
CA ARG A 137 -14.82 7.59 -9.82
C ARG A 137 -13.94 6.78 -8.86
N VAL A 138 -13.75 7.28 -7.63
CA VAL A 138 -13.01 6.55 -6.59
C VAL A 138 -13.67 5.20 -6.32
N HIS A 139 -14.99 5.18 -6.07
CA HIS A 139 -15.74 3.95 -5.85
C HIS A 139 -15.64 2.98 -7.05
N GLN A 140 -15.82 3.49 -8.28
CA GLN A 140 -15.74 2.68 -9.49
C GLN A 140 -14.38 1.99 -9.64
N ILE A 141 -13.26 2.73 -9.44
CA ILE A 141 -11.90 2.19 -9.56
C ILE A 141 -11.67 1.11 -8.51
N LEU A 142 -11.96 1.41 -7.25
CA LEU A 142 -11.72 0.48 -6.15
C LEU A 142 -12.54 -0.80 -6.27
N ARG A 143 -13.86 -0.67 -6.52
CA ARG A 143 -14.75 -1.81 -6.69
C ARG A 143 -14.37 -2.70 -7.87
N LYS A 144 -13.94 -2.11 -8.98
CA LYS A 144 -13.64 -2.86 -10.21
C LYS A 144 -12.31 -3.61 -10.13
N HIS A 145 -11.29 -2.99 -9.50
CA HIS A 145 -9.92 -3.44 -9.66
C HIS A 145 -9.29 -3.99 -8.36
N ILE A 146 -9.79 -3.59 -7.18
CA ILE A 146 -9.19 -4.03 -5.91
C ILE A 146 -9.95 -5.22 -5.34
N ARG A 147 -9.37 -6.41 -5.50
CA ARG A 147 -9.93 -7.68 -5.00
C ARG A 147 -9.23 -8.16 -3.73
N TYR A 148 -8.03 -7.71 -3.48
CA TYR A 148 -7.22 -8.11 -2.33
C TYR A 148 -6.42 -6.90 -1.82
N LEU A 149 -6.20 -6.86 -0.52
CA LEU A 149 -5.29 -5.92 0.13
C LEU A 149 -4.06 -6.67 0.65
N GLY A 150 -2.93 -5.96 0.71
CA GLY A 150 -1.69 -6.48 1.25
C GLY A 150 -0.92 -7.40 0.31
N LYS A 151 0.10 -8.04 0.89
CA LYS A 151 1.01 -8.94 0.17
C LYS A 151 0.38 -10.33 0.04
N LYS A 152 0.81 -11.12 -0.97
CA LYS A 152 0.44 -12.54 -1.10
C LYS A 152 -1.05 -12.84 -1.36
N ALA A 153 -1.73 -12.01 -2.13
CA ALA A 153 -3.12 -12.22 -2.56
C ALA A 153 -3.40 -13.63 -3.11
N ALA A 154 -2.44 -14.25 -3.81
CA ALA A 154 -2.55 -15.61 -4.32
C ALA A 154 -2.79 -16.70 -3.25
N TYR A 155 -2.59 -16.36 -1.97
CA TYR A 155 -2.85 -17.25 -0.83
C TYR A 155 -4.20 -16.98 -0.16
N GLY A 156 -5.06 -16.20 -0.81
CA GLY A 156 -6.41 -15.90 -0.34
C GLY A 156 -6.47 -14.95 0.86
N LYS A 157 -5.38 -14.28 1.22
CA LYS A 157 -5.35 -13.33 2.33
C LYS A 157 -5.69 -11.92 1.86
N GLY A 158 -6.43 -11.17 2.72
CA GLY A 158 -6.84 -9.81 2.44
C GLY A 158 -7.92 -9.69 1.37
N HIS A 159 -8.75 -10.71 1.18
CA HIS A 159 -9.83 -10.70 0.20
C HIS A 159 -10.87 -9.62 0.54
N VAL A 160 -11.17 -8.77 -0.43
CA VAL A 160 -12.13 -7.67 -0.32
C VAL A 160 -13.50 -8.15 -0.79
N LEU A 161 -14.47 -8.17 0.13
CA LEU A 161 -15.87 -8.52 -0.15
C LEU A 161 -16.61 -7.36 -0.80
N SER A 162 -16.45 -6.14 -0.24
CA SER A 162 -17.04 -4.93 -0.77
C SER A 162 -16.22 -3.69 -0.40
N VAL A 163 -16.49 -2.59 -1.10
CA VAL A 163 -15.93 -1.27 -0.83
C VAL A 163 -17.05 -0.27 -0.74
N ASP A 164 -17.12 0.46 0.37
CA ASP A 164 -18.03 1.57 0.56
C ASP A 164 -17.26 2.90 0.49
N VAL A 165 -17.89 3.91 -0.11
CA VAL A 165 -17.34 5.28 -0.19
C VAL A 165 -18.40 6.26 0.28
N GLU A 166 -18.16 6.85 1.44
CA GLU A 166 -19.05 7.78 2.12
C GLU A 166 -18.50 9.19 2.05
N ILE A 167 -19.38 10.18 1.94
CA ILE A 167 -19.02 11.59 2.06
C ILE A 167 -18.99 11.92 3.55
N ILE A 168 -17.95 12.59 4.00
CA ILE A 168 -17.77 13.03 5.37
C ILE A 168 -17.52 14.55 5.42
N ASN A 169 -17.74 15.16 6.58
CA ASN A 169 -17.61 16.61 6.72
C ASN A 169 -16.16 17.08 6.75
N ASN A 170 -15.27 16.32 7.38
CA ASN A 170 -13.88 16.71 7.62
C ASN A 170 -12.93 16.01 6.66
N ASP A 171 -11.87 16.72 6.27
CA ASP A 171 -10.75 16.13 5.54
C ASP A 171 -9.79 15.43 6.50
N TYR A 172 -9.73 14.10 6.42
CA TYR A 172 -8.79 13.27 7.15
C TYR A 172 -7.74 12.62 6.22
N SER A 173 -7.59 13.11 5.00
CA SER A 173 -6.67 12.53 4.03
C SER A 173 -5.20 12.71 4.39
N ILE A 174 -4.88 13.76 5.14
CA ILE A 174 -3.52 14.14 5.55
C ILE A 174 -3.36 14.07 7.06
N LEU A 175 -4.32 14.61 7.80
CA LEU A 175 -4.30 14.73 9.26
C LEU A 175 -5.62 14.26 9.86
N LYS A 176 -5.54 13.54 10.97
CA LYS A 176 -6.68 13.18 11.80
C LYS A 176 -6.31 13.30 13.28
N ASP A 177 -7.07 14.05 14.04
CA ASP A 177 -6.85 14.25 15.48
C ASP A 177 -5.41 14.70 15.81
N GLY A 178 -4.84 15.59 14.96
CA GLY A 178 -3.48 16.11 15.09
C GLY A 178 -2.37 15.18 14.63
N LYS A 179 -2.70 13.98 14.16
CA LYS A 179 -1.73 12.97 13.69
C LYS A 179 -1.70 12.84 12.18
N THR A 180 -0.53 12.59 11.63
CA THR A 180 -0.33 12.35 10.20
C THR A 180 -0.97 11.04 9.75
N MET A 181 -1.70 11.08 8.65
CA MET A 181 -2.38 9.92 8.07
C MET A 181 -1.63 9.33 6.86
N ARG A 182 -0.49 9.91 6.54
CA ARG A 182 0.41 9.50 5.45
C ARG A 182 1.82 10.04 5.68
N PHE A 183 2.80 9.59 4.90
CA PHE A 183 4.11 10.23 4.87
C PHE A 183 4.01 11.65 4.34
N LEU A 184 4.57 12.61 5.07
CA LEU A 184 4.61 14.03 4.70
C LEU A 184 6.04 14.54 4.70
N PRO A 185 6.45 15.38 3.72
CA PRO A 185 7.78 15.96 3.68
C PRO A 185 8.08 16.77 4.95
N PHE A 186 9.14 16.40 5.65
CA PHE A 186 9.57 17.05 6.89
C PHE A 186 11.08 17.01 6.99
N SER A 187 11.74 18.17 7.22
CA SER A 187 13.20 18.29 7.19
C SER A 187 13.93 17.37 8.16
N ASP A 188 13.35 17.22 9.36
CA ASP A 188 13.92 16.40 10.43
C ASP A 188 13.39 14.97 10.44
N GLY A 189 12.67 14.58 9.38
CA GLY A 189 12.11 13.24 9.22
C GLY A 189 13.21 12.19 9.10
N ILE A 190 13.05 11.11 9.85
CA ILE A 190 14.03 10.00 9.89
C ILE A 190 13.92 9.05 8.70
N ARG A 191 12.79 9.08 8.00
CA ARG A 191 12.49 8.15 6.92
C ARG A 191 12.63 8.81 5.55
N GLN A 192 13.44 8.23 4.70
CA GLN A 192 13.61 8.64 3.31
C GLN A 192 12.65 7.86 2.40
N VAL A 193 11.55 8.48 1.99
CA VAL A 193 10.55 7.85 1.13
C VAL A 193 10.05 8.80 0.05
N ARG A 194 9.52 8.24 -1.03
CA ARG A 194 8.75 8.98 -2.00
C ARG A 194 7.34 9.24 -1.44
N VAL A 195 6.80 10.45 -1.61
CA VAL A 195 5.53 10.88 -1.01
C VAL A 195 4.30 10.62 -1.91
N ARG A 196 4.51 9.99 -3.06
CA ARG A 196 3.44 9.59 -4.01
C ARG A 196 3.79 8.29 -4.73
N PRO A 197 2.82 7.58 -5.33
CA PRO A 197 3.09 6.33 -6.04
C PRO A 197 4.08 6.50 -7.22
N PRO A 198 4.88 5.47 -7.48
CA PRO A 198 5.10 4.27 -6.69
C PRO A 198 6.08 4.52 -5.53
N TYR A 199 5.69 4.18 -4.31
CA TYR A 199 6.46 4.46 -3.08
C TYR A 199 7.80 3.69 -3.00
N TRP A 200 7.94 2.58 -3.70
CA TRP A 200 9.16 1.78 -3.76
C TRP A 200 10.26 2.36 -4.66
N ASN A 201 9.93 3.37 -5.47
CA ASN A 201 10.87 4.00 -6.40
C ASN A 201 11.82 4.96 -5.65
N ASN A 202 13.08 5.04 -6.10
CA ASN A 202 14.09 5.90 -5.48
C ASN A 202 14.03 7.36 -5.95
N PHE A 203 13.31 7.63 -7.05
CA PHE A 203 13.20 8.95 -7.62
C PHE A 203 12.40 9.90 -6.70
N GLU A 204 12.91 11.09 -6.44
CA GLU A 204 12.28 12.10 -5.57
C GLU A 204 11.97 11.64 -4.14
N LYS A 205 12.80 10.80 -3.56
CA LYS A 205 12.72 10.53 -2.12
C LYS A 205 13.06 11.80 -1.32
N THR A 206 12.37 11.98 -0.23
CA THR A 206 12.60 13.08 0.71
C THR A 206 12.47 12.57 2.14
N ALA A 207 13.06 13.31 3.07
CA ALA A 207 12.84 13.08 4.49
C ALA A 207 11.39 13.34 4.83
N CYS A 208 10.77 12.43 5.59
CA CYS A 208 9.35 12.46 5.91
C CYS A 208 9.08 12.21 7.38
N ALA A 209 8.04 12.87 7.89
CA ALA A 209 7.35 12.45 9.10
C ALA A 209 6.66 11.11 8.86
N GLU A 210 6.64 10.27 9.87
CA GLU A 210 5.97 8.96 9.82
C GLU A 210 4.47 9.10 10.03
N ILE A 211 3.76 8.02 9.70
CA ILE A 211 2.32 7.95 9.93
C ILE A 211 2.06 7.84 11.44
N GLY A 212 1.20 8.69 11.94
CA GLY A 212 0.87 8.77 13.37
C GLY A 212 1.67 9.81 14.14
N ASP A 213 2.66 10.47 13.50
CA ASP A 213 3.38 11.58 14.12
C ASP A 213 2.45 12.77 14.40
N GLU A 214 2.68 13.45 15.51
CA GLU A 214 1.90 14.64 15.87
C GLU A 214 2.34 15.86 15.07
N LEU A 215 1.39 16.69 14.67
CA LEU A 215 1.64 17.91 13.87
C LEU A 215 2.57 18.90 14.56
N SER A 216 2.66 18.90 15.90
CA SER A 216 3.59 19.74 16.66
C SER A 216 5.05 19.56 16.28
N ILE A 217 5.38 18.40 15.70
CA ILE A 217 6.73 18.07 15.21
C ILE A 217 6.96 18.70 13.81
N LEU A 218 5.88 19.09 13.10
CA LEU A 218 5.94 19.61 11.74
C LEU A 218 6.03 21.15 11.63
N LYS A 219 6.24 21.85 12.77
CA LYS A 219 6.39 23.31 12.83
C LYS A 219 7.83 23.74 12.71
#